data_e5efc868f3ffb53ac3993758fb8978e1
#
_entry.id   e5efc868f3ffb53ac3993758fb8978e1
#
_cell.length_a   1.000
_cell.length_b   1.000
_cell.length_c   1.000
_cell.angle_alpha   90.00
_cell.angle_beta   90.00
_cell.angle_gamma   90.00
#
_symmetry.space_group_name_H-M   'P 1'
#
loop_
_entity.id
_entity.type
_entity.pdbx_description
1 polymer ?
#
loop_
_entity_poly.entity_id
_entity_poly.type
_entity_poly.pdbx_seq_one_letter_code
_entity_poly.pdbx_strand_id
1 'polypeptide(L)'
;MKIVIIEDEAFAARRLENLVKDYNPQFEIVAWLESVQDSIEWFSQNTHPDLIFLDIHLEDDLSFAIFNKVTVTCPIVFTTATDELAVKAFITKGIDYLHKPIVQDELNKMLDKYSSGDFPQRIIDAQYFNDLFNTK
;
A
#
# COMPACT_ATOMS: atom_id res chain seq x y z
N MET A 1 -1.04 -12.00 -10.08
CA MET A 1 -0.90 -10.59 -9.63
C MET A 1 0.43 -10.44 -8.91
N LYS A 2 1.16 -9.41 -9.24
CA LYS A 2 2.44 -9.07 -8.61
C LYS A 2 2.22 -7.98 -7.58
N ILE A 3 2.68 -8.20 -6.35
CA ILE A 3 2.41 -7.34 -5.20
C ILE A 3 3.72 -6.91 -4.57
N VAL A 4 3.79 -5.64 -4.18
CA VAL A 4 4.86 -5.10 -3.33
C VAL A 4 4.28 -4.79 -1.96
N ILE A 5 5.01 -5.17 -0.91
CA ILE A 5 4.68 -4.85 0.47
C ILE A 5 5.71 -3.84 0.99
N ILE A 6 5.23 -2.69 1.46
CA ILE A 6 6.07 -1.66 2.08
C ILE A 6 5.69 -1.57 3.55
N GLU A 7 6.55 -2.14 4.40
CA GLU A 7 6.31 -2.34 5.82
C GLU A 7 7.66 -2.52 6.51
N ASP A 8 7.93 -1.78 7.58
CA ASP A 8 9.21 -1.86 8.28
C ASP A 8 9.29 -3.01 9.29
N GLU A 9 8.15 -3.55 9.70
CA GLU A 9 8.10 -4.61 10.70
C GLU A 9 8.00 -5.98 10.03
N ALA A 10 9.04 -6.80 10.21
CA ALA A 10 9.16 -8.10 9.55
C ALA A 10 7.98 -9.03 9.84
N PHE A 11 7.51 -9.04 11.09
CA PHE A 11 6.38 -9.90 11.47
C PHE A 11 5.11 -9.51 10.72
N ALA A 12 4.81 -8.21 10.63
CA ALA A 12 3.63 -7.73 9.93
C ALA A 12 3.72 -7.99 8.44
N ALA A 13 4.89 -7.80 7.83
CA ALA A 13 5.11 -8.07 6.41
C ALA A 13 4.92 -9.56 6.09
N ARG A 14 5.47 -10.44 6.93
CA ARG A 14 5.34 -11.89 6.74
C ARG A 14 3.90 -12.34 6.91
N ARG A 15 3.21 -11.80 7.91
CA ARG A 15 1.80 -12.10 8.10
C ARG A 15 0.98 -11.73 6.87
N LEU A 16 1.20 -10.55 6.32
CA LEU A 16 0.48 -10.11 5.14
C LEU A 16 0.78 -11.00 3.94
N GLU A 17 2.04 -11.37 3.75
CA GLU A 17 2.42 -12.30 2.69
C GLU A 17 1.67 -13.63 2.82
N ASN A 18 1.62 -14.19 4.02
CA ASN A 18 0.91 -15.44 4.27
C ASN A 18 -0.58 -15.33 3.97
N LEU A 19 -1.21 -14.22 4.36
CA LEU A 19 -2.63 -13.98 4.09
C LEU A 19 -2.90 -13.85 2.60
N VAL A 20 -2.01 -13.21 1.85
CA VAL A 20 -2.12 -13.09 0.40
C VAL A 20 -2.00 -14.48 -0.26
N LYS A 21 -1.05 -15.29 0.18
CA LYS A 21 -0.85 -16.64 -0.34
C LYS A 21 -2.03 -17.56 -0.02
N ASP A 22 -2.65 -17.40 1.14
CA ASP A 22 -3.86 -18.13 1.51
C ASP A 22 -5.04 -17.75 0.60
N TYR A 23 -5.11 -16.51 0.19
CA TYR A 23 -6.11 -16.05 -0.77
C TYR A 23 -5.89 -16.68 -2.14
N ASN A 24 -4.65 -16.59 -2.65
CA ASN A 24 -4.30 -17.17 -3.95
C ASN A 24 -2.79 -17.46 -4.00
N PRO A 25 -2.41 -18.77 -3.99
CA PRO A 25 -0.98 -19.15 -4.02
C PRO A 25 -0.24 -18.70 -5.27
N GLN A 26 -0.96 -18.32 -6.33
CA GLN A 26 -0.33 -17.84 -7.57
C GLN A 26 0.06 -16.37 -7.51
N PHE A 27 -0.42 -15.63 -6.52
CA PHE A 27 -0.02 -14.24 -6.34
C PHE A 27 1.43 -14.20 -5.85
N GLU A 28 2.20 -13.27 -6.40
CA GLU A 28 3.63 -13.18 -6.17
C GLU A 28 3.97 -11.89 -5.40
N ILE A 29 4.65 -12.02 -4.25
CA ILE A 29 5.23 -10.87 -3.56
C ILE A 29 6.61 -10.63 -4.19
N VAL A 30 6.69 -9.63 -5.08
CA VAL A 30 7.92 -9.38 -5.85
C VAL A 30 8.96 -8.61 -5.05
N ALA A 31 8.55 -7.91 -3.99
CA ALA A 31 9.47 -7.20 -3.11
C ALA A 31 8.80 -6.91 -1.77
N TRP A 32 9.62 -6.95 -0.73
CA TRP A 32 9.29 -6.40 0.58
C TRP A 32 10.28 -5.28 0.86
N LEU A 33 9.76 -4.07 1.05
CA LEU A 33 10.55 -2.85 1.24
C LEU A 33 10.32 -2.32 2.64
N GLU A 34 11.39 -1.96 3.35
CA GLU A 34 11.33 -1.65 4.76
C GLU A 34 11.39 -0.15 5.07
N SER A 35 11.75 0.67 4.08
CA SER A 35 11.99 2.09 4.31
C SER A 35 11.60 2.92 3.09
N VAL A 36 11.49 4.22 3.32
CA VAL A 36 11.28 5.19 2.22
C VAL A 36 12.45 5.10 1.23
N GLN A 37 13.68 5.05 1.73
CA GLN A 37 14.86 5.01 0.86
C GLN A 37 14.88 3.75 0.00
N ASP A 38 14.64 2.59 0.58
CA ASP A 38 14.60 1.32 -0.16
C ASP A 38 13.51 1.36 -1.22
N SER A 39 12.36 1.94 -0.88
CA SER A 39 11.24 2.05 -1.81
C SER A 39 11.57 2.94 -3.01
N ILE A 40 12.18 4.09 -2.77
CA ILE A 40 12.61 4.99 -3.84
C ILE A 40 13.56 4.28 -4.79
N GLU A 41 14.55 3.57 -4.25
CA GLU A 41 15.52 2.82 -5.05
C GLU A 41 14.84 1.74 -5.88
N TRP A 42 13.95 0.98 -5.26
CA TRP A 42 13.27 -0.12 -5.95
C TRP A 42 12.40 0.37 -7.11
N PHE A 43 11.55 1.38 -6.87
CA PHE A 43 10.67 1.93 -7.89
C PHE A 43 11.43 2.62 -9.02
N SER A 44 12.63 3.11 -8.73
CA SER A 44 13.48 3.73 -9.75
C SER A 44 14.12 2.71 -10.70
N GLN A 45 14.22 1.45 -10.29
CA GLN A 45 14.98 0.42 -11.00
C GLN A 45 14.13 -0.74 -11.50
N ASN A 46 12.87 -0.83 -11.10
CA ASN A 46 12.04 -2.00 -11.40
C ASN A 46 10.72 -1.60 -12.05
N THR A 47 10.14 -2.55 -12.78
CA THR A 47 8.78 -2.40 -13.30
C THR A 47 7.81 -2.38 -12.14
N HIS A 48 6.82 -1.49 -12.18
CA HIS A 48 5.86 -1.36 -11.10
C HIS A 48 4.96 -2.60 -10.99
N PRO A 49 4.53 -2.95 -9.76
CA PRO A 49 3.68 -4.11 -9.53
C PRO A 49 2.22 -3.84 -9.92
N ASP A 50 1.37 -4.85 -9.71
CA ASP A 50 -0.07 -4.68 -9.91
C ASP A 50 -0.76 -4.04 -8.71
N LEU A 51 -0.19 -4.19 -7.51
CA LEU A 51 -0.77 -3.67 -6.27
C LEU A 51 0.34 -3.41 -5.26
N ILE A 52 0.20 -2.34 -4.48
CA ILE A 52 1.11 -2.01 -3.38
C ILE A 52 0.31 -1.99 -2.08
N PHE A 53 0.81 -2.71 -1.06
CA PHE A 53 0.37 -2.52 0.33
C PHE A 53 1.37 -1.60 1.00
N LEU A 54 0.89 -0.49 1.54
CA LEU A 54 1.74 0.59 2.03
C LEU A 54 1.40 0.95 3.46
N ASP A 55 2.33 0.67 4.38
CA ASP A 55 2.20 1.17 5.76
C ASP A 55 2.43 2.68 5.77
N ILE A 56 1.65 3.39 6.59
CA ILE A 56 1.74 4.85 6.69
C ILE A 56 3.05 5.29 7.31
N HIS A 57 3.47 4.61 8.39
CA HIS A 57 4.68 4.96 9.15
C HIS A 57 5.79 3.95 8.90
N LEU A 58 6.92 4.42 8.38
CA LEU A 58 8.12 3.61 8.22
C LEU A 58 9.20 4.13 9.17
N GLU A 59 10.27 3.35 9.36
CA GLU A 59 11.30 3.69 10.36
C GLU A 59 12.03 4.99 10.06
N ASP A 60 12.16 5.37 8.78
CA ASP A 60 12.89 6.57 8.38
C ASP A 60 12.00 7.79 8.15
N ASP A 61 10.71 7.60 7.81
CA ASP A 61 9.79 8.72 7.58
C ASP A 61 8.38 8.19 7.36
N LEU A 62 7.43 9.10 7.17
CA LEU A 62 6.11 8.76 6.63
C LEU A 62 6.28 8.22 5.21
N SER A 63 5.57 7.15 4.89
CA SER A 63 5.70 6.49 3.60
C SER A 63 5.36 7.40 2.43
N PHE A 64 4.55 8.44 2.65
CA PHE A 64 4.18 9.39 1.60
C PHE A 64 5.39 10.12 1.02
N ALA A 65 6.50 10.19 1.77
CA ALA A 65 7.75 10.79 1.29
C ALA A 65 8.32 10.06 0.06
N ILE A 66 7.98 8.79 -0.13
CA ILE A 66 8.39 8.02 -1.32
C ILE A 66 7.98 8.77 -2.60
N PHE A 67 6.76 9.32 -2.59
CA PHE A 67 6.13 9.89 -3.78
C PHE A 67 6.57 11.31 -4.08
N ASN A 68 7.45 11.88 -3.25
CA ASN A 68 8.18 13.09 -3.61
C ASN A 68 9.27 12.80 -4.65
N LYS A 69 9.68 11.54 -4.77
CA LYS A 69 10.79 11.12 -5.64
C LYS A 69 10.34 10.19 -6.76
N VAL A 70 9.25 9.47 -6.59
CA VAL A 70 8.76 8.52 -7.60
C VAL A 70 7.26 8.72 -7.80
N THR A 71 6.79 8.40 -9.00
CA THR A 71 5.38 8.41 -9.36
C THR A 71 4.98 7.00 -9.75
N VAL A 72 3.85 6.52 -9.25
CA VAL A 72 3.33 5.20 -9.61
C VAL A 72 1.89 5.34 -10.11
N THR A 73 1.48 4.41 -10.96
CA THR A 73 0.12 4.37 -11.49
C THR A 73 -0.64 3.13 -11.03
N CYS A 74 0.05 2.19 -10.38
CA CYS A 74 -0.60 1.01 -9.81
C CYS A 74 -1.37 1.38 -8.54
N PRO A 75 -2.43 0.63 -8.21
CA PRO A 75 -3.22 0.91 -7.02
C PRO A 75 -2.43 0.67 -5.73
N ILE A 76 -2.82 1.42 -4.69
CA ILE A 76 -2.23 1.32 -3.35
C ILE A 76 -3.35 1.05 -2.36
N VAL A 77 -3.15 0.04 -1.50
CA VAL A 77 -3.96 -0.20 -0.31
C VAL A 77 -3.11 0.15 0.90
N PHE A 78 -3.58 1.10 1.69
CA PHE A 78 -2.86 1.52 2.89
C PHE A 78 -3.06 0.53 4.03
N THR A 79 -2.05 0.37 4.87
CA THR A 79 -2.17 -0.39 6.12
C THR A 79 -1.84 0.53 7.28
N THR A 80 -2.56 0.41 8.38
CA THR A 80 -2.36 1.29 9.53
C THR A 80 -2.74 0.61 10.84
N ALA A 81 -1.94 0.88 11.88
CA ALA A 81 -2.25 0.44 13.23
C ALA A 81 -3.20 1.42 13.93
N THR A 82 -2.86 2.70 13.95
CA THR A 82 -3.63 3.70 14.70
C THR A 82 -3.36 5.12 14.23
N ASP A 83 -3.66 5.45 13.00
CA ASP A 83 -3.58 6.85 12.58
C ASP A 83 -4.98 7.36 12.28
N GLU A 84 -5.64 7.91 13.30
CA GLU A 84 -7.03 8.37 13.19
C GLU A 84 -7.20 9.46 12.13
N LEU A 85 -6.22 10.33 12.00
CA LEU A 85 -6.31 11.42 11.03
C LEU A 85 -6.23 10.89 9.59
N ALA A 86 -5.31 9.95 9.34
CA ALA A 86 -5.19 9.31 8.04
C ALA A 86 -6.42 8.47 7.72
N VAL A 87 -6.96 7.74 8.70
CA VAL A 87 -8.17 6.93 8.51
C VAL A 87 -9.36 7.82 8.14
N LYS A 88 -9.51 8.96 8.79
CA LYS A 88 -10.56 9.93 8.44
C LYS A 88 -10.42 10.39 7.00
N ALA A 89 -9.20 10.71 6.57
CA ALA A 89 -8.95 11.13 5.19
C ALA A 89 -9.28 10.00 4.21
N PHE A 90 -8.91 8.76 4.51
CA PHE A 90 -9.20 7.60 3.67
C PHE A 90 -10.71 7.40 3.50
N ILE A 91 -11.47 7.45 4.59
CA ILE A 91 -12.92 7.31 4.54
C ILE A 91 -13.54 8.43 3.70
N THR A 92 -13.15 9.66 3.97
CA THR A 92 -13.70 10.83 3.28
C THR A 92 -13.45 10.80 1.77
N LYS A 93 -12.28 10.33 1.36
CA LYS A 93 -11.86 10.32 -0.04
C LYS A 93 -12.11 8.99 -0.75
N GLY A 94 -12.68 8.00 -0.06
CA GLY A 94 -12.93 6.69 -0.65
C GLY A 94 -11.66 5.91 -0.96
N ILE A 95 -10.63 6.05 -0.13
CA ILE A 95 -9.34 5.38 -0.30
C ILE A 95 -9.36 4.06 0.46
N ASP A 96 -8.91 3.00 -0.18
CA ASP A 96 -8.86 1.68 0.44
C ASP A 96 -7.74 1.58 1.48
N TYR A 97 -8.06 1.02 2.63
CA TYR A 97 -7.10 0.77 3.68
C TYR A 97 -7.49 -0.46 4.50
N LEU A 98 -6.51 -1.03 5.19
CA LEU A 98 -6.71 -2.16 6.10
C LEU A 98 -6.13 -1.81 7.47
N HIS A 99 -6.90 -2.07 8.52
CA HIS A 99 -6.45 -1.93 9.90
C HIS A 99 -5.59 -3.12 10.32
N LYS A 100 -4.52 -2.85 11.05
CA LYS A 100 -3.71 -3.88 11.67
C LYS A 100 -4.31 -4.28 13.03
N PRO A 101 -4.32 -5.57 13.38
CA PRO A 101 -3.88 -6.71 12.59
C PRO A 101 -4.84 -7.00 11.45
N ILE A 102 -4.27 -7.31 10.28
CA ILE A 102 -5.08 -7.55 9.08
C ILE A 102 -5.81 -8.88 9.21
N VAL A 103 -7.10 -8.87 8.91
CA VAL A 103 -7.99 -10.03 9.00
C VAL A 103 -8.17 -10.62 7.60
N GLN A 104 -8.13 -11.95 7.51
CA GLN A 104 -8.21 -12.66 6.23
C GLN A 104 -9.43 -12.26 5.41
N ASP A 105 -10.61 -12.18 6.02
CA ASP A 105 -11.85 -11.86 5.29
C ASP A 105 -11.81 -10.47 4.68
N GLU A 106 -11.26 -9.50 5.40
CA GLU A 106 -11.11 -8.13 4.90
C GLU A 106 -10.12 -8.06 3.75
N LEU A 107 -9.00 -8.78 3.87
CA LEU A 107 -8.00 -8.85 2.81
C LEU A 107 -8.59 -9.52 1.56
N ASN A 108 -9.35 -10.60 1.74
CA ASN A 108 -9.96 -11.30 0.62
C ASN A 108 -10.89 -10.39 -0.18
N LYS A 109 -11.71 -9.60 0.50
CA LYS A 109 -12.60 -8.63 -0.16
C LYS A 109 -11.81 -7.60 -0.94
N MET A 110 -10.71 -7.13 -0.36
CA MET A 110 -9.84 -6.15 -1.01
C MET A 110 -9.19 -6.75 -2.27
N LEU A 111 -8.67 -7.97 -2.16
CA LEU A 111 -8.04 -8.64 -3.30
C LEU A 111 -9.05 -9.02 -4.38
N ASP A 112 -10.29 -9.37 -4.02
CA ASP A 112 -11.35 -9.58 -4.99
C ASP A 112 -11.59 -8.33 -5.82
N LYS A 113 -11.65 -7.18 -5.18
CA LYS A 113 -11.85 -5.89 -5.84
C LYS A 113 -10.74 -5.60 -6.84
N TYR A 114 -9.48 -5.73 -6.42
CA TYR A 114 -8.33 -5.41 -7.28
C TYR A 114 -8.09 -6.46 -8.35
N SER A 115 -8.44 -7.72 -8.10
CA SER A 115 -8.33 -8.78 -9.09
C SER A 115 -9.36 -8.63 -10.22
N SER A 116 -10.54 -8.08 -9.90
CA SER A 116 -11.60 -7.87 -10.90
C SER A 116 -11.40 -6.60 -11.73
N GLY A 117 -10.43 -5.75 -11.35
CA GLY A 117 -10.21 -4.48 -12.03
C GLY A 117 -11.18 -3.38 -11.62
N ASP A 118 -11.95 -3.59 -10.56
CA ASP A 118 -12.94 -2.62 -10.07
C ASP A 118 -12.29 -1.58 -9.15
N PHE A 119 -11.44 -0.73 -9.73
CA PHE A 119 -10.79 0.34 -9.01
C PHE A 119 -10.46 1.50 -9.96
N PRO A 120 -10.41 2.75 -9.45
CA PRO A 120 -10.08 3.90 -10.29
C PRO A 120 -8.59 3.92 -10.64
N GLN A 121 -8.28 4.36 -11.86
CA GLN A 121 -6.91 4.63 -12.27
C GLN A 121 -6.47 5.95 -11.67
N ARG A 122 -5.28 5.98 -11.07
CA ARG A 122 -4.74 7.17 -10.43
C ARG A 122 -3.25 7.29 -10.69
N ILE A 123 -2.79 8.55 -10.73
CA ILE A 123 -1.36 8.86 -10.70
C ILE A 123 -1.01 9.16 -9.25
N ILE A 124 -0.12 8.39 -8.67
CA ILE A 124 0.26 8.52 -7.26
C ILE A 124 1.60 9.21 -7.18
N ASP A 125 1.58 10.45 -6.75
CA ASP A 125 2.76 11.32 -6.62
C ASP A 125 2.56 12.26 -5.41
N ALA A 126 3.46 13.23 -5.24
CA ALA A 126 3.37 14.17 -4.13
C ALA A 126 2.04 14.95 -4.15
N GLN A 127 1.57 15.33 -5.34
CA GLN A 127 0.31 16.08 -5.47
C GLN A 127 -0.89 15.27 -4.99
N TYR A 128 -0.90 13.96 -5.27
CA TYR A 128 -1.96 13.06 -4.79
C TYR A 128 -2.09 13.13 -3.27
N PHE A 129 -0.96 13.06 -2.55
CA PHE A 129 -0.99 13.09 -1.08
C PHE A 129 -1.30 14.48 -0.54
N ASN A 130 -0.84 15.54 -1.22
CA ASN A 130 -1.22 16.90 -0.84
C ASN A 130 -2.72 17.09 -0.94
N ASP A 131 -3.34 16.62 -2.02
CA ASP A 131 -4.78 16.72 -2.21
C ASP A 131 -5.54 15.86 -1.20
N LEU A 132 -5.00 14.68 -0.87
CA LEU A 132 -5.62 13.75 0.08
C LEU A 132 -5.69 14.33 1.49
N PHE A 133 -4.62 14.96 1.97
CA PHE A 133 -4.52 15.43 3.34
C PHE A 133 -4.75 16.93 3.51
N ASN A 134 -4.84 17.68 2.43
CA ASN A 134 -5.05 19.12 2.48
C ASN A 134 -6.52 19.42 2.22
N THR A 135 -7.34 19.08 3.20
CA THR A 135 -8.79 19.25 3.09
C THR A 135 -9.19 20.65 3.55
N LYS A 136 -9.52 21.48 2.64
CA LYS A 136 -10.24 22.70 2.94
C LYS A 136 -11.50 22.76 2.14
#